data_3ca323190c569eedfb8f7b60ac35ed42
#
_entry.id   3ca323190c569eedfb8f7b60ac35ed42
#
_cell.length_a   1.000
_cell.length_b   1.000
_cell.length_c   1.000
_cell.angle_alpha   90.00
_cell.angle_beta   90.00
_cell.angle_gamma   90.00
#
_symmetry.space_group_name_H-M   'P 1'
#
loop_
_entity.id
_entity.type
_entity.pdbx_description
1 polymer ?
#
loop_
_entity_poly.entity_id
_entity_poly.type
_entity_poly.pdbx_seq_one_letter_code
_entity_poly.pdbx_strand_id
1 'polypeptide(L)'
;APEVGFVTATGIVAGNLPLALGAALSSKGRGESDVAVAFFGDGAAQTGLFHECLNLASLWQLPVVLVCENNGFAEFSPLSAHTVVERLADHADTYGIPTETIDGNDLTLVRPAAAVAIDRARNGAGPSFLECLTHRMRGHYEGDPTLKRGTAERDEAKDPIQRFARFLDDAT
;
A
#
# COMPACT_ATOMS: atom_id res chain seq x y z
N ALA A 1 6.86 -17.50 5.74
CA ALA A 1 8.31 -17.49 5.51
C ALA A 1 8.98 -16.45 6.41
N PRO A 2 8.93 -16.65 7.75
CA PRO A 2 9.47 -15.69 8.73
C PRO A 2 10.97 -15.41 8.53
N GLU A 3 11.69 -16.39 8.02
CA GLU A 3 13.14 -16.30 7.73
C GLU A 3 13.50 -15.24 6.68
N VAL A 4 12.53 -14.81 5.89
CA VAL A 4 12.69 -13.71 4.90
C VAL A 4 11.81 -12.50 5.25
N GLY A 5 11.33 -12.42 6.50
CA GLY A 5 10.51 -11.30 6.97
C GLY A 5 9.06 -11.33 6.49
N PHE A 6 8.61 -12.36 5.79
CA PHE A 6 7.21 -12.50 5.38
C PHE A 6 6.38 -13.08 6.52
N VAL A 7 5.53 -12.25 7.13
CA VAL A 7 4.71 -12.64 8.27
C VAL A 7 3.47 -13.42 7.84
N THR A 8 2.65 -12.85 6.95
CA THR A 8 1.39 -13.48 6.53
C THR A 8 0.79 -12.84 5.28
N ALA A 9 -0.12 -13.59 4.64
CA ALA A 9 -1.12 -13.10 3.73
C ALA A 9 -2.50 -13.61 4.18
N THR A 10 -3.56 -12.88 3.90
CA THR A 10 -4.93 -13.26 4.27
C THR A 10 -5.90 -12.90 3.15
N GLY A 11 -6.92 -13.74 2.96
CA GLY A 11 -8.05 -13.46 2.09
C GLY A 11 -9.12 -12.57 2.73
N ILE A 12 -8.99 -12.23 4.02
CA ILE A 12 -9.89 -11.30 4.70
C ILE A 12 -9.48 -9.88 4.33
N VAL A 13 -10.39 -9.11 3.74
CA VAL A 13 -10.15 -7.72 3.33
C VAL A 13 -9.71 -6.89 4.54
N ALA A 14 -8.60 -6.17 4.40
CA ALA A 14 -7.90 -5.43 5.47
C ALA A 14 -7.37 -6.29 6.64
N GLY A 15 -7.57 -7.60 6.65
CA GLY A 15 -7.17 -8.48 7.77
C GLY A 15 -5.67 -8.54 8.04
N ASN A 16 -4.84 -8.15 7.08
CA ASN A 16 -3.38 -8.04 7.26
C ASN A 16 -2.96 -6.79 8.04
N LEU A 17 -3.79 -5.74 8.08
CA LEU A 17 -3.46 -4.49 8.77
C LEU A 17 -3.24 -4.69 10.28
N PRO A 18 -4.20 -5.28 11.05
CA PRO A 18 -3.98 -5.51 12.47
C PRO A 18 -2.82 -6.47 12.75
N LEU A 19 -2.54 -7.41 11.83
CA LEU A 19 -1.39 -8.30 11.97
C LEU A 19 -0.07 -7.54 11.83
N ALA A 20 0.02 -6.61 10.87
CA ALA A 20 1.17 -5.73 10.74
C ALA A 20 1.35 -4.80 11.95
N LEU A 21 0.25 -4.26 12.49
CA LEU A 21 0.28 -3.46 13.71
C LEU A 21 0.78 -4.29 14.90
N GLY A 22 0.32 -5.54 15.01
CA GLY A 22 0.78 -6.46 16.05
C GLY A 22 2.29 -6.76 15.95
N ALA A 23 2.79 -6.97 14.73
CA ALA A 23 4.23 -7.15 14.48
C ALA A 23 5.02 -5.90 14.86
N ALA A 24 4.57 -4.71 14.42
CA ALA A 24 5.18 -3.43 14.76
C ALA A 24 5.19 -3.17 16.28
N LEU A 25 4.07 -3.45 16.95
CA LEU A 25 3.94 -3.31 18.41
C LEU A 25 4.91 -4.25 19.14
N SER A 26 5.03 -5.47 18.68
CA SER A 26 5.95 -6.47 19.24
C SER A 26 7.41 -6.03 19.08
N SER A 27 7.82 -5.57 17.90
CA SER A 27 9.17 -5.05 17.67
C SER A 27 9.47 -3.84 18.56
N LYS A 28 8.55 -2.88 18.60
CA LYS A 28 8.67 -1.70 19.48
C LYS A 28 8.79 -2.09 20.96
N GLY A 29 7.96 -3.05 21.41
CA GLY A 29 7.99 -3.52 22.81
C GLY A 29 9.29 -4.23 23.20
N ARG A 30 9.98 -4.83 22.22
CA ARG A 30 11.32 -5.44 22.41
C ARG A 30 12.47 -4.44 22.25
N GLY A 31 12.19 -3.21 21.85
CA GLY A 31 13.23 -2.20 21.56
C GLY A 31 14.03 -2.49 20.30
N GLU A 32 13.44 -3.22 19.36
CA GLU A 32 14.04 -3.54 18.06
C GLU A 32 13.76 -2.45 17.03
N SER A 33 14.56 -2.42 15.97
CA SER A 33 14.44 -1.44 14.88
C SER A 33 13.70 -1.97 13.65
N ASP A 34 12.97 -3.09 13.81
CA ASP A 34 12.20 -3.67 12.73
C ASP A 34 11.00 -2.78 12.37
N VAL A 35 10.69 -2.73 11.09
CA VAL A 35 9.56 -2.00 10.55
C VAL A 35 8.61 -2.99 9.88
N ALA A 36 7.34 -2.94 10.25
CA ALA A 36 6.31 -3.70 9.57
C ALA A 36 5.85 -2.95 8.32
N VAL A 37 5.62 -3.67 7.22
CA VAL A 37 5.03 -3.12 6.00
C VAL A 37 3.77 -3.90 5.66
N ALA A 38 2.66 -3.22 5.47
CA ALA A 38 1.39 -3.82 5.07
C ALA A 38 0.96 -3.32 3.69
N PHE A 39 0.75 -4.26 2.76
CA PHE A 39 0.21 -3.98 1.43
C PHE A 39 -1.28 -4.30 1.39
N PHE A 40 -2.09 -3.43 0.84
CA PHE A 40 -3.53 -3.62 0.70
C PHE A 40 -4.08 -2.80 -0.46
N GLY A 41 -5.23 -3.22 -1.02
CA GLY A 41 -5.87 -2.51 -2.12
C GLY A 41 -6.81 -1.39 -1.64
N ASP A 42 -7.23 -0.55 -2.58
CA ASP A 42 -8.16 0.56 -2.38
C ASP A 42 -9.50 0.15 -1.76
N GLY A 43 -10.03 -1.03 -2.11
CA GLY A 43 -11.23 -1.58 -1.48
C GLY A 43 -11.08 -1.84 0.02
N ALA A 44 -9.88 -2.16 0.50
CA ALA A 44 -9.62 -2.37 1.93
C ALA A 44 -9.71 -1.06 2.74
N ALA A 45 -9.40 0.07 2.12
CA ALA A 45 -9.48 1.39 2.75
C ALA A 45 -10.92 1.83 3.09
N GLN A 46 -11.93 1.09 2.64
CA GLN A 46 -13.34 1.35 2.96
C GLN A 46 -13.87 0.55 4.16
N THR A 47 -13.01 -0.26 4.79
CA THR A 47 -13.42 -1.05 5.96
C THR A 47 -13.24 -0.26 7.25
N GLY A 48 -14.12 -0.50 8.26
CA GLY A 48 -13.93 0.07 9.60
C GLY A 48 -12.59 -0.32 10.20
N LEU A 49 -12.13 -1.56 9.95
CA LEU A 49 -10.85 -2.08 10.43
C LEU A 49 -9.65 -1.24 9.95
N PHE A 50 -9.69 -0.72 8.73
CA PHE A 50 -8.68 0.20 8.22
C PHE A 50 -8.58 1.46 9.10
N HIS A 51 -9.71 2.10 9.38
CA HIS A 51 -9.75 3.31 10.21
C HIS A 51 -9.31 3.04 11.66
N GLU A 52 -9.71 1.91 12.24
CA GLU A 52 -9.25 1.48 13.57
C GLU A 52 -7.72 1.29 13.59
N CYS A 53 -7.17 0.67 12.55
CA CYS A 53 -5.73 0.46 12.41
C CYS A 53 -4.96 1.79 12.25
N LEU A 54 -5.46 2.74 11.46
CA LEU A 54 -4.85 4.07 11.35
C LEU A 54 -4.79 4.77 12.71
N ASN A 55 -5.91 4.76 13.44
CA ASN A 55 -5.97 5.36 14.77
C ASN A 55 -4.95 4.72 15.74
N LEU A 56 -4.90 3.40 15.81
CA LEU A 56 -3.97 2.71 16.71
C LEU A 56 -2.50 2.88 16.29
N ALA A 57 -2.21 2.83 14.99
CA ALA A 57 -0.86 3.05 14.48
C ALA A 57 -0.34 4.43 14.87
N SER A 58 -1.16 5.45 14.69
CA SER A 58 -0.83 6.83 15.06
C SER A 58 -0.73 7.01 16.58
N LEU A 59 -1.75 6.58 17.32
CA LEU A 59 -1.80 6.74 18.79
C LEU A 59 -0.58 6.10 19.48
N TRP A 60 -0.19 4.92 19.03
CA TRP A 60 0.94 4.20 19.61
C TRP A 60 2.27 4.48 18.92
N GLN A 61 2.29 5.36 17.91
CA GLN A 61 3.50 5.68 17.13
C GLN A 61 4.25 4.40 16.69
N LEU A 62 3.49 3.49 16.03
CA LEU A 62 4.02 2.19 15.64
C LEU A 62 4.99 2.31 14.46
N PRO A 63 6.08 1.52 14.43
CA PRO A 63 6.98 1.45 13.29
C PRO A 63 6.34 0.63 12.14
N VAL A 64 5.36 1.22 11.47
CA VAL A 64 4.63 0.57 10.37
C VAL A 64 4.53 1.50 9.16
N VAL A 65 4.71 0.93 7.97
CA VAL A 65 4.43 1.58 6.68
C VAL A 65 3.21 0.91 6.07
N LEU A 66 2.20 1.70 5.78
CA LEU A 66 0.94 1.28 5.20
C LEU A 66 0.96 1.63 3.71
N VAL A 67 0.98 0.61 2.84
CA VAL A 67 1.07 0.78 1.38
C VAL A 67 -0.26 0.40 0.76
N CYS A 68 -0.97 1.40 0.25
CA CYS A 68 -2.21 1.23 -0.48
C CYS A 68 -1.94 1.13 -1.98
N GLU A 69 -2.19 -0.03 -2.57
CA GLU A 69 -2.16 -0.24 -4.02
C GLU A 69 -3.50 0.20 -4.62
N ASN A 70 -3.61 1.48 -4.95
CA ASN A 70 -4.84 2.06 -5.50
C ASN A 70 -4.87 1.88 -7.03
N ASN A 71 -5.62 0.89 -7.49
CA ASN A 71 -5.83 0.65 -8.92
C ASN A 71 -7.19 1.21 -9.42
N GLY A 72 -7.91 1.94 -8.56
CA GLY A 72 -9.20 2.56 -8.87
C GLY A 72 -10.40 1.61 -8.82
N PHE A 73 -10.21 0.35 -8.40
CA PHE A 73 -11.27 -0.65 -8.39
C PHE A 73 -11.19 -1.61 -7.19
N ALA A 74 -12.24 -1.61 -6.38
CA ALA A 74 -12.49 -2.70 -5.45
C ALA A 74 -13.15 -3.85 -6.22
N GLU A 75 -12.37 -4.87 -6.59
CA GLU A 75 -12.77 -5.95 -7.50
C GLU A 75 -13.33 -5.41 -8.82
N PHE A 76 -14.63 -5.16 -8.91
CA PHE A 76 -15.35 -4.66 -10.11
C PHE A 76 -15.95 -3.27 -9.89
N SER A 77 -15.98 -2.78 -8.67
CA SER A 77 -16.56 -1.49 -8.32
C SER A 77 -15.54 -0.38 -8.47
N PRO A 78 -15.80 0.66 -9.27
CA PRO A 78 -14.89 1.78 -9.38
C PRO A 78 -14.79 2.54 -8.05
N LEU A 79 -13.64 3.14 -7.77
CA LEU A 79 -13.36 3.88 -6.54
C LEU A 79 -14.46 4.90 -6.23
N SER A 80 -14.92 5.64 -7.23
CA SER A 80 -15.96 6.67 -7.12
C SER A 80 -17.33 6.13 -6.68
N ALA A 81 -17.56 4.83 -6.74
CA ALA A 81 -18.82 4.22 -6.31
C ALA A 81 -18.84 3.89 -4.79
N HIS A 82 -17.70 3.92 -4.12
CA HIS A 82 -17.60 3.49 -2.73
C HIS A 82 -16.76 4.40 -1.83
N THR A 83 -16.24 5.52 -2.35
CA THR A 83 -15.61 6.56 -1.53
C THR A 83 -15.95 7.95 -2.04
N VAL A 84 -15.96 8.92 -1.13
CA VAL A 84 -16.17 10.33 -1.43
C VAL A 84 -14.86 11.11 -1.49
N VAL A 85 -13.77 10.55 -1.00
CA VAL A 85 -12.45 11.19 -1.04
C VAL A 85 -11.79 10.94 -2.39
N GLU A 86 -11.06 11.92 -2.89
CA GLU A 86 -10.31 11.80 -4.14
C GLU A 86 -9.02 11.00 -3.94
N ARG A 87 -8.36 11.17 -2.79
CA ARG A 87 -7.14 10.47 -2.42
C ARG A 87 -7.39 9.64 -1.16
N LEU A 88 -7.07 8.38 -1.18
CA LEU A 88 -7.20 7.54 0.02
C LEU A 88 -6.20 7.94 1.12
N ALA A 89 -5.11 8.59 0.75
CA ALA A 89 -4.17 9.23 1.66
C ALA A 89 -4.86 10.24 2.61
N ASP A 90 -5.92 10.92 2.17
CA ASP A 90 -6.65 11.89 2.99
C ASP A 90 -7.29 11.25 4.23
N HIS A 91 -7.61 9.96 4.18
CA HIS A 91 -8.05 9.24 5.39
C HIS A 91 -6.94 9.17 6.44
N ALA A 92 -5.71 8.87 6.04
CA ALA A 92 -4.59 8.76 6.97
C ALA A 92 -4.14 10.12 7.52
N ASP A 93 -4.25 11.18 6.71
CA ASP A 93 -4.00 12.56 7.15
C ASP A 93 -4.87 12.95 8.34
N THR A 94 -6.13 12.48 8.41
CA THR A 94 -7.03 12.80 9.54
C THR A 94 -6.56 12.23 10.87
N TYR A 95 -5.70 11.21 10.84
CA TYR A 95 -5.06 10.61 12.03
C TYR A 95 -3.65 11.16 12.28
N GLY A 96 -3.23 12.19 11.56
CA GLY A 96 -1.90 12.81 11.69
C GLY A 96 -0.76 11.91 11.18
N ILE A 97 -1.07 10.93 10.33
CA ILE A 97 -0.07 10.07 9.71
C ILE A 97 0.47 10.76 8.46
N PRO A 98 1.78 10.96 8.31
CA PRO A 98 2.37 11.48 7.08
C PRO A 98 2.04 10.60 5.87
N THR A 99 1.59 11.23 4.79
CA THR A 99 1.10 10.57 3.60
C THR A 99 1.87 11.01 2.36
N GLU A 100 1.95 10.13 1.37
CA GLU A 100 2.43 10.45 0.03
C GLU A 100 1.60 9.68 -0.99
N THR A 101 1.19 10.36 -2.07
CA THR A 101 0.50 9.74 -3.22
C THR A 101 1.44 9.78 -4.41
N ILE A 102 1.77 8.61 -4.97
CA ILE A 102 2.79 8.46 -6.01
C ILE A 102 2.30 7.55 -7.15
N ASP A 103 2.95 7.65 -8.30
CA ASP A 103 2.80 6.66 -9.36
C ASP A 103 3.45 5.33 -8.94
N GLY A 104 2.61 4.39 -8.51
CA GLY A 104 3.03 3.07 -8.04
C GLY A 104 3.59 2.16 -9.14
N ASN A 105 3.48 2.55 -10.41
CA ASN A 105 4.11 1.84 -11.52
C ASN A 105 5.50 2.40 -11.88
N ASP A 106 5.99 3.38 -11.14
CA ASP A 106 7.32 3.95 -11.32
C ASP A 106 8.25 3.64 -10.14
N LEU A 107 9.15 2.67 -10.34
CA LEU A 107 10.10 2.27 -9.30
C LEU A 107 11.04 3.40 -8.88
N THR A 108 11.31 4.36 -9.77
CA THR A 108 12.17 5.51 -9.46
C THR A 108 11.53 6.48 -8.46
N LEU A 109 10.20 6.46 -8.37
CA LEU A 109 9.42 7.22 -7.38
C LEU A 109 9.12 6.39 -6.13
N VAL A 110 8.71 5.12 -6.31
CA VAL A 110 8.34 4.23 -5.19
C VAL A 110 9.51 3.98 -4.25
N ARG A 111 10.70 3.73 -4.79
CA ARG A 111 11.87 3.38 -3.97
C ARG A 111 12.27 4.49 -3.00
N PRO A 112 12.46 5.76 -3.40
CA PRO A 112 12.80 6.83 -2.45
C PRO A 112 11.68 7.12 -1.46
N ALA A 113 10.41 7.12 -1.86
CA ALA A 113 9.27 7.31 -0.96
C ALA A 113 9.22 6.22 0.12
N ALA A 114 9.38 4.96 -0.28
CA ALA A 114 9.44 3.84 0.67
C ALA A 114 10.64 3.95 1.62
N ALA A 115 11.81 4.38 1.14
CA ALA A 115 12.99 4.58 1.97
C ALA A 115 12.73 5.63 3.06
N VAL A 116 12.15 6.77 2.71
CA VAL A 116 11.80 7.84 3.67
C VAL A 116 10.79 7.32 4.70
N ALA A 117 9.75 6.62 4.27
CA ALA A 117 8.74 6.05 5.15
C ALA A 117 9.32 5.02 6.13
N ILE A 118 10.19 4.13 5.65
CA ILE A 118 10.85 3.10 6.46
C ILE A 118 11.83 3.75 7.45
N ASP A 119 12.63 4.72 7.01
CA ASP A 119 13.59 5.41 7.89
C ASP A 119 12.86 6.20 8.99
N ARG A 120 11.74 6.85 8.65
CA ARG A 120 10.89 7.50 9.63
C ARG A 120 10.40 6.51 10.70
N ALA A 121 9.83 5.38 10.28
CA ALA A 121 9.31 4.35 11.17
C ALA A 121 10.43 3.76 12.05
N ARG A 122 11.58 3.44 11.46
CA ARG A 122 12.74 2.86 12.13
C ARG A 122 13.32 3.78 13.19
N ASN A 123 13.27 5.08 12.96
CA ASN A 123 13.73 6.10 13.90
C ASN A 123 12.68 6.47 14.98
N GLY A 124 11.58 5.71 15.08
CA GLY A 124 10.57 5.90 16.11
C GLY A 124 9.65 7.11 15.88
N ALA A 125 9.66 7.70 14.68
CA ALA A 125 8.82 8.85 14.34
C ALA A 125 7.39 8.46 13.92
N GLY A 126 7.00 7.20 14.15
CA GLY A 126 5.66 6.67 13.94
C GLY A 126 5.39 6.18 12.51
N PRO A 127 4.10 5.93 12.19
CA PRO A 127 3.70 5.34 10.92
C PRO A 127 3.83 6.30 9.73
N SER A 128 3.81 5.72 8.52
CA SER A 128 3.64 6.46 7.27
C SER A 128 2.63 5.74 6.37
N PHE A 129 1.96 6.49 5.50
CA PHE A 129 1.02 5.96 4.52
C PHE A 129 1.48 6.32 3.11
N LEU A 130 1.60 5.32 2.25
CA LEU A 130 1.92 5.50 0.84
C LEU A 130 0.71 5.06 0.00
N GLU A 131 0.11 5.98 -0.73
CA GLU A 131 -0.87 5.67 -1.75
C GLU A 131 -0.15 5.52 -3.10
N CYS A 132 -0.04 4.29 -3.55
CA CYS A 132 0.56 3.96 -4.84
C CYS A 132 -0.55 3.85 -5.90
N LEU A 133 -0.65 4.83 -6.79
CA LEU A 133 -1.56 4.77 -7.93
C LEU A 133 -1.03 3.74 -8.91
N THR A 134 -1.77 2.65 -9.09
CA THR A 134 -1.32 1.51 -9.89
C THR A 134 -2.27 1.22 -11.04
N HIS A 135 -1.79 0.44 -12.01
CA HIS A 135 -2.61 -0.07 -13.10
C HIS A 135 -2.71 -1.60 -13.00
N ARG A 136 -3.93 -2.11 -12.89
CA ARG A 136 -4.16 -3.55 -12.83
C ARG A 136 -4.10 -4.17 -14.22
N MET A 137 -2.99 -4.83 -14.54
CA MET A 137 -2.69 -5.41 -15.86
C MET A 137 -3.53 -6.65 -16.20
N ARG A 138 -4.14 -7.30 -15.19
CA ARG A 138 -4.91 -8.56 -15.33
C ARG A 138 -6.25 -8.45 -14.62
N GLY A 139 -7.11 -9.45 -14.81
CA GLY A 139 -8.34 -9.58 -14.04
C GLY A 139 -8.08 -9.65 -12.52
N HIS A 140 -9.14 -9.49 -11.75
CA HIS A 140 -9.05 -9.54 -10.29
C HIS A 140 -8.64 -10.93 -9.78
N TYR A 141 -9.09 -11.98 -10.45
CA TYR A 141 -8.75 -13.37 -10.16
C TYR A 141 -8.46 -14.14 -11.45
N GLU A 142 -7.84 -15.30 -11.34
CA GLU A 142 -7.56 -16.16 -12.49
C GLU A 142 -8.88 -16.63 -13.12
N GLY A 143 -9.04 -16.37 -14.43
CA GLY A 143 -10.28 -16.66 -15.16
C GLY A 143 -11.33 -15.54 -15.12
N ASP A 144 -11.02 -14.38 -14.54
CA ASP A 144 -11.90 -13.20 -14.58
C ASP A 144 -12.20 -12.81 -16.03
N PRO A 145 -13.48 -12.90 -16.48
CA PRO A 145 -13.85 -12.58 -17.86
C PRO A 145 -13.84 -11.07 -18.17
N THR A 146 -13.64 -10.22 -17.14
CA THR A 146 -13.79 -8.76 -17.24
C THR A 146 -12.56 -8.04 -17.79
N LEU A 147 -11.55 -8.76 -18.26
CA LEU A 147 -10.50 -8.23 -19.14
C LEU A 147 -11.03 -7.40 -20.33
N LYS A 148 -12.36 -7.46 -20.58
CA LYS A 148 -13.08 -6.71 -21.63
C LYS A 148 -13.80 -5.45 -21.13
N ARG A 149 -13.74 -5.11 -19.86
CA ARG A 149 -14.29 -3.83 -19.39
C ARG A 149 -13.33 -2.74 -19.81
N GLY A 150 -13.77 -1.79 -20.63
CA GLY A 150 -13.05 -0.73 -21.32
C GLY A 150 -12.04 0.14 -20.56
N THR A 151 -11.60 -0.33 -19.40
CA THR A 151 -10.53 0.20 -18.56
C THR A 151 -9.32 -0.71 -18.50
N ALA A 152 -9.40 -1.93 -19.02
CA ALA A 152 -8.34 -2.94 -18.98
C ALA A 152 -7.80 -3.25 -20.38
N GLU A 153 -7.66 -2.27 -21.25
CA GLU A 153 -6.63 -2.38 -22.26
C GLU A 153 -5.31 -2.47 -21.49
N ARG A 154 -4.56 -3.56 -21.73
CA ARG A 154 -3.20 -3.70 -21.25
C ARG A 154 -2.43 -2.49 -21.73
N ASP A 155 -2.35 -1.48 -20.89
CA ASP A 155 -1.47 -0.35 -21.16
C ASP A 155 -0.05 -0.79 -20.77
N GLU A 156 0.62 -1.43 -21.70
CA GLU A 156 2.00 -1.90 -21.54
C GLU A 156 2.95 -0.75 -21.17
N ALA A 157 2.57 0.48 -21.49
CA ALA A 157 3.31 1.66 -21.08
C ALA A 157 3.28 1.87 -19.55
N LYS A 158 2.30 1.27 -18.86
CA LYS A 158 2.16 1.32 -17.39
C LYS A 158 2.77 0.10 -16.69
N ASP A 159 3.29 -0.88 -17.42
CA ASP A 159 3.98 -2.01 -16.81
C ASP A 159 5.25 -1.54 -16.08
N PRO A 160 5.34 -1.69 -14.75
CA PRO A 160 6.48 -1.20 -13.98
C PRO A 160 7.80 -1.86 -14.38
N ILE A 161 7.77 -3.13 -14.82
CA ILE A 161 8.96 -3.85 -15.27
C ILE A 161 9.47 -3.25 -16.58
N GLN A 162 8.57 -3.03 -17.55
CA GLN A 162 8.93 -2.45 -18.84
C GLN A 162 9.39 -0.99 -18.70
N ARG A 163 8.76 -0.23 -17.80
CA ARG A 163 9.18 1.15 -17.51
C ARG A 163 10.57 1.21 -16.91
N PHE A 164 10.85 0.35 -15.94
CA PHE A 164 12.16 0.34 -15.29
C PHE A 164 13.27 -0.18 -16.22
N ALA A 165 12.96 -1.17 -17.07
CA ALA A 165 13.93 -1.64 -18.09
C ALA A 165 14.34 -0.49 -19.03
N ARG A 166 13.36 0.27 -19.55
CA ARG A 166 13.66 1.46 -20.39
C ARG A 166 14.50 2.49 -19.66
N PHE A 167 14.17 2.77 -18.39
CA PHE A 167 14.97 3.71 -17.59
C PHE A 167 16.44 3.26 -17.45
N LEU A 168 16.70 1.96 -17.32
CA LEU A 168 18.08 1.42 -17.27
C LEU A 168 18.79 1.54 -18.62
N ASP A 169 18.08 1.30 -19.73
CA ASP A 169 18.65 1.40 -21.09
C ASP A 169 19.01 2.85 -21.41
N ASP A 170 18.19 3.82 -20.99
CA ASP A 170 18.46 5.25 -21.20
C ASP A 170 19.59 5.79 -20.30
N ALA A 171 19.94 5.09 -19.21
CA ALA A 171 20.98 5.47 -18.27
C ALA A 171 22.38 4.89 -18.62
N THR A 172 22.46 4.03 -19.62
CA THR A 172 23.72 3.38 -20.11
C THR A 172 24.17 3.98 -21.42
#